data_ff913c15efe1dfef4cd32b5dfca60cae
#
_entry.id   ff913c15efe1dfef4cd32b5dfca60cae
#
_cell.length_a   1.000
_cell.length_b   1.000
_cell.length_c   1.000
_cell.angle_alpha   90.00
_cell.angle_beta   90.00
_cell.angle_gamma   90.00
#
_symmetry.space_group_name_H-M   'P 1'
#
loop_
_entity.id
_entity.type
_entity.pdbx_description
1 polymer ?
#
loop_
_entity_poly.entity_id
_entity_poly.type
_entity_poly.pdbx_seq_one_letter_code
_entity_poly.pdbx_strand_id
1 'polypeptide(L)'
;FYPKDMTSGCTAQACNLRDNYSELRKAGYEVIGVSVDNEKSHQKFIEKNNLPFPLIADTDKKLVEQFGVWGEKSMYGRKYMGTFRTTFIINEEGVIERIITPKEVKTKDHAAQIL
;
A
#
# COMPACT_ATOMS: atom_id res chain seq x y z
N PHE A 1 -2.46 -1.51 0.96
CA PHE A 1 -2.79 -0.44 1.93
C PHE A 1 -1.53 0.02 2.64
N TYR A 2 -1.34 1.31 2.74
CA TYR A 2 -0.19 1.91 3.41
C TYR A 2 -0.62 3.12 4.25
N PRO A 3 0.14 3.46 5.30
CA PRO A 3 -0.30 4.46 6.27
C PRO A 3 -0.41 5.91 5.75
N LYS A 4 0.61 6.39 5.03
CA LYS A 4 0.62 7.80 4.64
C LYS A 4 1.63 8.11 3.55
N ASP A 5 1.23 8.93 2.56
CA ASP A 5 2.11 9.43 1.52
C ASP A 5 3.32 10.18 2.11
N MET A 6 4.44 10.14 1.40
CA MET A 6 5.66 10.90 1.72
C MET A 6 6.38 10.48 3.02
N THR A 7 5.93 9.42 3.70
CA THR A 7 6.68 8.85 4.82
C THR A 7 7.79 7.95 4.31
N SER A 8 8.85 7.76 5.09
CA SER A 8 10.03 6.99 4.65
C SER A 8 9.71 5.53 4.31
N GLY A 9 8.93 4.86 5.15
CA GLY A 9 8.55 3.46 4.92
C GLY A 9 7.64 3.29 3.71
N CYS A 10 6.65 4.16 3.54
CA CYS A 10 5.74 4.11 2.40
C CYS A 10 6.44 4.46 1.11
N THR A 11 7.37 5.42 1.14
CA THR A 11 8.19 5.77 -0.02
C THR A 11 9.10 4.61 -0.42
N ALA A 12 9.75 3.96 0.54
CA ALA A 12 10.60 2.80 0.28
C ALA A 12 9.80 1.67 -0.37
N GLN A 13 8.61 1.37 0.15
CA GLN A 13 7.74 0.33 -0.38
C GLN A 13 7.29 0.67 -1.81
N ALA A 14 6.80 1.88 -2.04
CA ALA A 14 6.33 2.33 -3.34
C ALA A 14 7.46 2.30 -4.38
N CYS A 15 8.65 2.77 -4.02
CA CYS A 15 9.80 2.76 -4.91
C CYS A 15 10.28 1.35 -5.23
N ASN A 16 10.22 0.42 -4.27
CA ASN A 16 10.56 -0.99 -4.52
C ASN A 16 9.58 -1.60 -5.53
N LEU A 17 8.28 -1.36 -5.37
CA LEU A 17 7.27 -1.83 -6.32
C LEU A 17 7.45 -1.17 -7.69
N ARG A 18 7.78 0.13 -7.73
CA ARG A 18 8.09 0.84 -8.98
C ARG A 18 9.26 0.22 -9.72
N ASP A 19 10.36 -0.01 -9.01
CA ASP A 19 11.59 -0.54 -9.61
C ASP A 19 11.42 -1.97 -10.14
N ASN A 20 10.47 -2.71 -9.60
CA ASN A 20 10.18 -4.09 -9.99
C ASN A 20 8.84 -4.22 -10.73
N TYR A 21 8.24 -3.13 -11.14
CA TYR A 21 6.91 -3.13 -11.74
C TYR A 21 6.84 -3.95 -13.03
N SER A 22 7.86 -3.85 -13.87
CA SER A 22 7.94 -4.61 -15.12
C SER A 22 7.88 -6.12 -14.84
N GLU A 23 8.59 -6.59 -13.83
CA GLU A 23 8.59 -8.01 -13.44
C GLU A 23 7.26 -8.43 -12.85
N LEU A 24 6.63 -7.57 -12.04
CA LEU A 24 5.30 -7.82 -11.49
C LEU A 24 4.27 -7.95 -12.62
N ARG A 25 4.32 -7.07 -13.61
CA ARG A 25 3.44 -7.11 -14.77
C ARG A 25 3.63 -8.38 -15.59
N LYS A 26 4.86 -8.79 -15.81
CA LYS A 26 5.17 -10.04 -16.52
C LYS A 26 4.62 -11.26 -15.79
N ALA A 27 4.59 -11.21 -14.45
CA ALA A 27 4.01 -12.27 -13.64
C ALA A 27 2.48 -12.20 -13.56
N GLY A 28 1.86 -11.23 -14.22
CA GLY A 28 0.40 -11.08 -14.28
C GLY A 28 -0.20 -10.21 -13.19
N TYR A 29 0.61 -9.50 -12.43
CA TYR A 29 0.11 -8.64 -11.34
C TYR A 29 -0.16 -7.21 -11.80
N GLU A 30 -1.25 -6.64 -11.30
CA GLU A 30 -1.54 -5.21 -11.30
C GLU A 30 -1.33 -4.70 -9.88
N VAL A 31 -0.76 -3.51 -9.76
CA VAL A 31 -0.51 -2.89 -8.44
C VAL A 31 -1.44 -1.69 -8.27
N ILE A 32 -2.09 -1.63 -7.12
CA ILE A 32 -2.92 -0.48 -6.73
C ILE A 32 -2.56 -0.14 -5.29
N GLY A 33 -2.17 1.10 -5.05
CA GLY A 33 -1.92 1.59 -3.70
C GLY A 33 -3.18 2.23 -3.12
N VAL A 34 -3.40 2.07 -1.82
CA VAL A 34 -4.56 2.64 -1.12
C VAL A 34 -4.10 3.27 0.18
N SER A 35 -4.46 4.52 0.40
CA SER A 35 -4.33 5.18 1.69
C SER A 35 -5.48 6.17 1.88
N VAL A 36 -5.61 6.70 3.10
CA VAL A 36 -6.66 7.69 3.40
C VAL A 36 -6.25 9.13 3.03
N ASP A 37 -5.09 9.31 2.44
CA ASP A 37 -4.65 10.61 1.92
C ASP A 37 -5.55 11.03 0.76
N ASN A 38 -5.63 12.35 0.52
CA ASN A 38 -6.45 12.87 -0.56
C ASN A 38 -5.77 12.75 -1.93
N GLU A 39 -6.53 13.02 -2.99
CA GLU A 39 -6.05 12.91 -4.37
C GLU A 39 -4.86 13.84 -4.65
N LYS A 40 -4.86 15.03 -4.08
CA LYS A 40 -3.78 16.00 -4.26
C LYS A 40 -2.47 15.49 -3.67
N SER A 41 -2.54 14.87 -2.50
CA SER A 41 -1.39 14.24 -1.85
C SER A 41 -0.86 13.08 -2.70
N HIS A 42 -1.75 12.21 -3.18
CA HIS A 42 -1.40 11.09 -4.05
C HIS A 42 -0.74 11.56 -5.34
N GLN A 43 -1.26 12.61 -5.96
CA GLN A 43 -0.69 13.14 -7.18
C GLN A 43 0.75 13.60 -6.97
N LYS A 44 1.03 14.29 -5.87
CA LYS A 44 2.38 14.71 -5.52
C LYS A 44 3.30 13.51 -5.28
N PHE A 45 2.79 12.48 -4.61
CA PHE A 45 3.54 11.27 -4.31
C PHE A 45 3.90 10.53 -5.60
N ILE A 46 2.94 10.38 -6.52
CA ILE A 46 3.16 9.76 -7.82
C ILE A 46 4.21 10.54 -8.62
N GLU A 47 4.07 11.86 -8.71
CA GLU A 47 4.97 12.71 -9.47
C GLU A 47 6.40 12.69 -8.91
N LYS A 48 6.53 12.81 -7.60
CA LYS A 48 7.84 12.86 -6.95
C LYS A 48 8.63 11.55 -7.13
N ASN A 49 7.95 10.42 -7.14
CA ASN A 49 8.58 9.11 -7.19
C ASN A 49 8.38 8.37 -8.51
N ASN A 50 7.76 9.02 -9.49
CA ASN A 50 7.46 8.42 -10.80
C ASN A 50 6.78 7.05 -10.68
N LEU A 51 5.73 6.98 -9.87
CA LEU A 51 5.02 5.72 -9.63
C LEU A 51 4.20 5.33 -10.87
N PRO A 52 4.37 4.11 -11.41
CA PRO A 52 3.66 3.68 -12.63
C PRO A 52 2.28 3.07 -12.35
N PHE A 53 1.87 2.96 -11.10
CA PHE A 53 0.60 2.36 -10.70
C PHE A 53 -0.29 3.39 -10.03
N PRO A 54 -1.63 3.19 -10.07
CA PRO A 54 -2.57 4.12 -9.48
C PRO A 54 -2.60 4.05 -7.96
N LEU A 55 -2.98 5.17 -7.34
CA LEU A 55 -3.22 5.26 -5.91
C LEU A 55 -4.69 5.66 -5.70
N ILE A 56 -5.38 4.97 -4.82
CA ILE A 56 -6.76 5.27 -4.45
C ILE A 56 -6.77 6.15 -3.21
N ALA A 57 -7.45 7.29 -3.31
CA ALA A 57 -7.64 8.21 -2.19
C ALA A 57 -8.88 7.79 -1.39
N ASP A 58 -8.69 6.97 -0.36
CA ASP A 58 -9.77 6.45 0.47
C ASP A 58 -10.10 7.42 1.61
N THR A 59 -10.44 8.67 1.26
CA THR A 59 -10.65 9.76 2.23
C THR A 59 -11.82 9.51 3.17
N ASP A 60 -12.83 8.77 2.73
CA ASP A 60 -13.98 8.39 3.55
C ASP A 60 -13.78 7.10 4.35
N LYS A 61 -12.61 6.51 4.25
CA LYS A 61 -12.19 5.29 4.96
C LYS A 61 -13.02 4.04 4.67
N LYS A 62 -13.77 4.02 3.59
CA LYS A 62 -14.60 2.86 3.22
C LYS A 62 -13.78 1.61 2.99
N LEU A 63 -12.70 1.72 2.22
CA LEU A 63 -11.87 0.55 1.89
C LEU A 63 -11.05 0.07 3.08
N VAL A 64 -10.45 0.98 3.83
CA VAL A 64 -9.63 0.57 4.99
C VAL A 64 -10.49 -0.10 6.06
N GLU A 65 -11.74 0.32 6.22
CA GLU A 65 -12.67 -0.33 7.15
C GLU A 65 -13.19 -1.67 6.59
N GLN A 66 -13.54 -1.70 5.32
CA GLN A 66 -14.03 -2.91 4.64
C GLN A 66 -12.99 -4.04 4.69
N PHE A 67 -11.73 -3.71 4.49
CA PHE A 67 -10.64 -4.70 4.50
C PHE A 67 -10.08 -4.96 5.91
N GLY A 68 -10.59 -4.27 6.91
CA GLY A 68 -10.17 -4.48 8.30
C GLY A 68 -8.75 -4.02 8.61
N VAL A 69 -8.26 -3.00 7.89
CA VAL A 69 -6.89 -2.50 8.05
C VAL A 69 -6.82 -1.12 8.70
N TRP A 70 -7.90 -0.70 9.33
CA TRP A 70 -7.99 0.56 10.06
C TRP A 70 -8.19 0.29 11.55
N GLY A 71 -7.36 0.88 12.38
CA GLY A 71 -7.49 0.68 13.81
C GLY A 71 -6.54 1.53 14.64
N GLU A 72 -6.53 1.27 15.93
CA GLU A 72 -5.70 1.99 16.88
C GLU A 72 -4.24 1.54 16.77
N LYS A 73 -3.36 2.53 16.66
CA LYS A 73 -1.91 2.34 16.64
C LYS A 73 -1.30 3.11 17.80
N SER A 74 -0.11 2.72 18.22
CA SER A 74 0.61 3.39 19.30
C SER A 74 2.03 3.74 18.86
N MET A 75 2.46 4.96 19.16
CA MET A 75 3.81 5.42 18.89
C MET A 75 4.26 6.33 20.03
N TYR A 76 5.36 5.97 20.69
CA TYR A 76 5.92 6.73 21.81
C TYR A 76 4.88 7.02 22.91
N GLY A 77 4.04 6.02 23.24
CA GLY A 77 3.00 6.16 24.24
C GLY A 77 1.74 6.88 23.79
N ARG A 78 1.70 7.40 22.56
CA ARG A 78 0.53 8.04 21.99
C ARG A 78 -0.29 7.03 21.19
N LYS A 79 -1.59 7.04 21.43
CA LYS A 79 -2.56 6.24 20.66
C LYS A 79 -3.18 7.10 19.57
N TYR A 80 -3.31 6.56 18.37
CA TYR A 80 -3.95 7.24 17.25
C TYR A 80 -4.56 6.20 16.30
N MET A 81 -5.53 6.64 15.51
CA MET A 81 -6.14 5.79 14.49
C MET A 81 -5.31 5.85 13.21
N GLY A 82 -5.09 4.72 12.58
CA GLY A 82 -4.31 4.67 11.35
C GLY A 82 -4.50 3.39 10.58
N THR A 83 -3.89 3.34 9.39
CA THR A 83 -3.93 2.19 8.50
C THR A 83 -2.81 1.22 8.86
N PHE A 84 -3.17 -0.06 8.99
CA PHE A 84 -2.19 -1.14 9.12
C PHE A 84 -1.66 -1.49 7.73
N ARG A 85 -0.34 -1.41 7.55
CA ARG A 85 0.31 -1.74 6.28
C ARG A 85 0.06 -3.19 5.92
N THR A 86 -0.78 -3.43 4.93
CA THR A 86 -1.23 -4.77 4.56
C THR A 86 -1.33 -4.87 3.05
N THR A 87 -0.94 -5.99 2.49
CA THR A 87 -1.08 -6.25 1.07
C THR A 87 -1.99 -7.44 0.85
N PHE A 88 -2.98 -7.26 -0.01
CA PHE A 88 -3.90 -8.31 -0.42
C PHE A 88 -3.59 -8.69 -1.86
N ILE A 89 -3.40 -9.98 -2.11
CA ILE A 89 -3.24 -10.50 -3.46
C ILE A 89 -4.58 -11.12 -3.86
N ILE A 90 -5.20 -10.53 -4.88
CA ILE A 90 -6.55 -10.89 -5.32
C ILE A 90 -6.43 -11.50 -6.72
N ASN A 91 -7.06 -12.65 -6.93
CA ASN A 91 -7.02 -13.35 -8.21
C ASN A 91 -8.02 -12.75 -9.22
N GLU A 92 -8.03 -13.30 -10.43
CA GLU A 92 -8.90 -12.85 -11.53
C GLU A 92 -10.39 -12.98 -11.21
N GLU A 93 -10.75 -13.86 -10.30
CA GLU A 93 -12.14 -14.09 -9.87
C GLU A 93 -12.58 -13.16 -8.73
N GLY A 94 -11.67 -12.29 -8.28
CA GLY A 94 -11.95 -11.37 -7.18
C GLY A 94 -11.79 -11.99 -5.80
N VAL A 95 -11.13 -13.13 -5.70
CA VAL A 95 -10.90 -13.83 -4.44
C VAL A 95 -9.52 -13.50 -3.89
N ILE A 96 -9.45 -13.21 -2.60
CA ILE A 96 -8.18 -12.96 -1.91
C ILE A 96 -7.44 -14.28 -1.77
N GLU A 97 -6.30 -14.41 -2.46
CA GLU A 97 -5.46 -15.62 -2.40
C GLU A 97 -4.47 -15.57 -1.26
N ARG A 98 -3.98 -14.38 -0.92
CA ARG A 98 -2.90 -14.24 0.05
C ARG A 98 -2.99 -12.87 0.70
N ILE A 99 -2.63 -12.81 1.97
CA ILE A 99 -2.54 -11.57 2.75
C ILE A 99 -1.13 -11.48 3.32
N ILE A 100 -0.44 -10.37 3.02
CA ILE A 100 0.84 -10.06 3.64
C ILE A 100 0.57 -9.10 4.78
N THR A 101 0.67 -9.60 6.00
CA THR A 101 0.30 -8.85 7.21
C THR A 101 1.32 -7.75 7.54
N PRO A 102 0.95 -6.76 8.38
CA PRO A 102 1.88 -5.68 8.76
C PRO A 102 3.21 -6.18 9.31
N LYS A 103 3.21 -7.27 10.05
CA LYS A 103 4.44 -7.85 10.60
C LYS A 103 5.32 -8.50 9.54
N GLU A 104 4.72 -8.95 8.45
CA GLU A 104 5.41 -9.64 7.37
C GLU A 104 5.96 -8.70 6.30
N VAL A 105 5.36 -7.51 6.13
CA VAL A 105 5.75 -6.58 5.07
C VAL A 105 7.17 -6.07 5.29
N LYS A 106 8.00 -6.27 4.25
CA LYS A 106 9.34 -5.70 4.16
C LYS A 106 9.31 -4.57 3.14
N THR A 107 9.28 -3.33 3.58
CA THR A 107 9.08 -2.17 2.71
C THR A 107 10.15 -2.03 1.62
N LYS A 108 11.38 -2.43 1.91
CA LYS A 108 12.50 -2.33 0.97
C LYS A 108 12.60 -3.52 0.01
N ASP A 109 11.79 -4.55 0.19
CA ASP A 109 11.87 -5.79 -0.59
C ASP A 109 10.48 -6.39 -0.86
N HIS A 110 9.49 -5.52 -0.95
CA HIS A 110 8.09 -5.94 -1.02
C HIS A 110 7.74 -6.65 -2.33
N ALA A 111 8.31 -6.22 -3.45
CA ALA A 111 8.08 -6.88 -4.74
C ALA A 111 8.50 -8.36 -4.69
N ALA A 112 9.64 -8.67 -4.05
CA ALA A 112 10.09 -10.05 -3.89
C ALA A 112 9.14 -10.88 -3.03
N GLN A 113 8.46 -10.24 -2.07
CA GLN A 113 7.46 -10.93 -1.25
C GLN A 113 6.22 -11.33 -2.05
N ILE A 114 5.84 -10.53 -3.04
CA ILE A 114 4.69 -10.79 -3.91
C ILE A 114 5.05 -11.85 -4.96
N LEU A 115 6.22 -11.73 -5.55
CA LEU A 115 6.73 -12.67 -6.53
C LEU A 115 7.16 -13.98 -5.87
#